data_0bc37845952dd27264243bebba227fc0
#
_entry.id   0bc37845952dd27264243bebba227fc0
#
_cell.length_a   1.000
_cell.length_b   1.000
_cell.length_c   1.000
_cell.angle_alpha   90.00
_cell.angle_beta   90.00
_cell.angle_gamma   90.00
#
_symmetry.space_group_name_H-M   'P 1'
#
loop_
_entity.id
_entity.type
_entity.pdbx_description
1 polymer ?
#
loop_
_entity_poly.entity_id
_entity_poly.type
_entity_poly.pdbx_seq_one_letter_code
_entity_poly.pdbx_strand_id
1 'polypeptide(L)'
;PSYQAEDSGEEMTHVKKRTTELYKLEIWRNGVRQNVVPIFQSEISIGRGSKSKPVDIPLAGDPEISRRHVTLLRDPNGNYFIINEGRNPAMINNYEAPVGQRISVSPGVPIAVCSYLLRIQPKS
;
A
#
# COMPACT_ATOMS: atom_id res chain seq x y z
N PRO A 1 -30.05 -8.60 -8.59
CA PRO A 1 -30.47 -8.36 -8.83
C PRO A 1 -30.91 -8.45 -8.44
N SER A 2 -29.88 -8.38 -8.61
CA SER A 2 -30.24 -8.09 -8.76
C SER A 2 -30.50 -8.29 -8.30
N TYR A 3 -30.12 -8.29 -8.11
CA TYR A 3 -30.52 -8.03 -8.08
C TYR A 3 -30.67 -8.36 -7.72
N GLN A 4 -29.75 -8.52 -7.60
CA GLN A 4 -30.03 -8.38 -7.63
C GLN A 4 -29.97 -8.46 -7.22
N ALA A 5 -29.41 -8.85 -7.06
CA ALA A 5 -29.54 -8.55 -7.17
C ALA A 5 -29.56 -8.67 -6.59
N GLU A 6 -29.27 -8.68 -6.26
CA GLU A 6 -29.45 -8.37 -6.32
C GLU A 6 -29.47 -8.33 -5.90
N ASP A 7 -29.13 -8.59 -5.50
CA ASP A 7 -29.45 -8.27 -5.60
C ASP A 7 -29.50 -8.29 -5.22
N SER A 8 -28.78 -8.45 -5.12
CA SER A 8 -28.97 -8.09 -5.29
C SER A 8 -28.98 -7.85 -4.99
N GLY A 9 -28.67 -7.87 -4.68
CA GLY A 9 -28.73 -7.11 -5.04
C GLY A 9 -28.60 -6.97 -4.63
N GLU A 10 -27.95 -6.71 -4.52
CA GLU A 10 -27.99 -6.17 -4.71
C GLU A 10 -27.83 -5.91 -4.57
N GLU A 11 -27.39 -5.95 -4.40
CA GLU A 11 -27.38 -5.32 -4.70
C GLU A 11 -27.16 -4.95 -4.46
N MET A 12 -26.95 -4.73 -4.36
CA MET A 12 -26.73 -4.08 -4.53
C MET A 12 -26.43 -3.74 -3.98
N THR A 13 -26.09 -3.57 -3.76
CA THR A 13 -25.62 -3.09 -3.64
C THR A 13 -25.18 -3.06 -3.14
N HIS A 14 -24.81 -2.77 -2.96
CA HIS A 14 -24.15 -2.69 -2.94
C HIS A 14 -23.61 -2.65 -2.84
N VAL A 15 -23.27 -2.53 -2.49
CA VAL A 15 -22.49 -2.43 -2.58
C VAL A 15 -21.45 -2.49 -3.31
N LYS A 16 -20.87 -2.25 -3.70
CA LYS A 16 -19.92 -2.06 -4.55
C LYS A 16 -19.09 -0.92 -4.53
N LYS A 17 -18.98 -0.25 -3.61
CA LYS A 17 -18.26 0.93 -3.41
C LYS A 17 -16.78 0.76 -3.46
N ARG A 18 -16.27 -0.40 -3.42
CA ARG A 18 -14.85 -0.63 -3.48
C ARG A 18 -14.31 -0.75 -4.84
N THR A 19 -15.06 -0.30 -5.84
CA THR A 19 -14.62 -0.38 -7.22
C THR A 19 -13.87 0.85 -7.68
N THR A 20 -13.78 1.89 -6.83
CA THR A 20 -13.07 3.12 -7.19
C THR A 20 -11.60 3.01 -6.84
N GLU A 21 -10.75 3.08 -7.84
CA GLU A 21 -9.31 3.09 -7.65
C GLU A 21 -8.88 4.43 -7.07
N LEU A 22 -8.11 4.41 -5.99
CA LEU A 22 -7.65 5.61 -5.33
C LEU A 22 -6.32 6.09 -5.89
N TYR A 23 -5.41 5.17 -6.16
CA TYR A 23 -4.09 5.45 -6.71
C TYR A 23 -3.47 4.13 -7.14
N LYS A 24 -2.27 4.20 -7.75
CA LYS A 24 -1.48 3.02 -8.06
C LYS A 24 -0.19 3.05 -7.27
N LEU A 25 0.32 1.88 -6.92
CA LEU A 25 1.59 1.74 -6.23
C LEU A 25 2.56 1.02 -7.14
N GLU A 26 3.68 1.69 -7.48
CA GLU A 26 4.77 1.06 -8.23
C GLU A 26 5.68 0.33 -7.27
N ILE A 27 6.03 -0.88 -7.60
CA ILE A 27 6.93 -1.71 -6.80
C ILE A 27 8.18 -1.99 -7.62
N TRP A 28 9.32 -1.53 -7.12
CA TRP A 28 10.62 -1.68 -7.79
C TRP A 28 11.56 -2.52 -6.94
N ARG A 29 12.45 -3.25 -7.58
CA ARG A 29 13.50 -4.00 -6.90
C ARG A 29 14.73 -4.02 -7.82
N ASN A 30 15.89 -3.67 -7.23
CA ASN A 30 17.16 -3.65 -7.97
C ASN A 30 17.08 -2.81 -9.25
N GLY A 31 16.41 -1.67 -9.18
CA GLY A 31 16.29 -0.76 -10.30
C GLY A 31 15.30 -1.19 -11.39
N VAL A 32 14.57 -2.28 -11.17
CA VAL A 32 13.61 -2.79 -12.16
C VAL A 32 12.21 -2.75 -11.57
N ARG A 33 11.27 -2.18 -12.32
CA ARG A 33 9.88 -2.16 -11.89
C ARG A 33 9.29 -3.56 -12.00
N GLN A 34 8.86 -4.09 -10.85
CA GLN A 34 8.30 -5.43 -10.78
C GLN A 34 6.81 -5.44 -11.06
N ASN A 35 6.12 -4.41 -10.60
CA ASN A 35 4.67 -4.42 -10.65
C ASN A 35 4.11 -3.01 -10.44
N VAL A 36 2.88 -2.80 -10.89
CA VAL A 36 2.09 -1.60 -10.59
C VAL A 36 0.74 -2.11 -10.11
N VAL A 37 0.41 -1.82 -8.86
CA VAL A 37 -0.77 -2.38 -8.21
C VAL A 37 -1.81 -1.28 -8.01
N PRO A 38 -3.03 -1.45 -8.52
CA PRO A 38 -4.10 -0.50 -8.22
C PRO A 38 -4.56 -0.66 -6.77
N ILE A 39 -4.77 0.47 -6.11
CA ILE A 39 -5.14 0.48 -4.69
C ILE A 39 -6.54 1.03 -4.54
N PHE A 40 -7.38 0.28 -3.83
CA PHE A 40 -8.79 0.62 -3.65
C PHE A 40 -9.13 0.94 -2.19
N GLN A 41 -8.16 0.85 -1.29
CA GLN A 41 -8.37 1.08 0.14
C GLN A 41 -7.54 2.27 0.59
N SER A 42 -8.05 3.00 1.59
CA SER A 42 -7.33 4.16 2.13
C SER A 42 -6.16 3.76 3.01
N GLU A 43 -6.15 2.53 3.51
CA GLU A 43 -5.05 2.03 4.34
C GLU A 43 -4.66 0.65 3.88
N ILE A 44 -3.38 0.44 3.58
CA ILE A 44 -2.87 -0.86 3.15
C ILE A 44 -1.62 -1.21 3.94
N SER A 45 -1.42 -2.51 4.16
CA SER A 45 -0.24 -3.04 4.82
C SER A 45 0.71 -3.62 3.79
N ILE A 46 2.00 -3.39 4.00
CA ILE A 46 3.06 -3.79 3.07
C ILE A 46 4.14 -4.48 3.89
N GLY A 47 4.60 -5.63 3.43
CA GLY A 47 5.64 -6.35 4.11
C GLY A 47 5.85 -7.73 3.51
N ARG A 48 6.65 -8.55 4.19
CA ARG A 48 6.89 -9.90 3.75
C ARG A 48 5.65 -10.79 3.85
N GLY A 49 4.83 -10.50 4.86
CA GLY A 49 3.63 -11.30 5.12
C GLY A 49 3.94 -12.70 5.62
N SER A 50 2.91 -13.35 6.13
CA SER A 50 2.97 -14.74 6.53
C SER A 50 1.54 -15.26 6.64
N LYS A 51 1.37 -16.56 6.86
CA LYS A 51 0.04 -17.11 7.04
C LYS A 51 -0.68 -16.50 8.23
N SER A 52 0.04 -16.25 9.32
CA SER A 52 -0.55 -15.69 10.53
C SER A 52 -0.65 -14.17 10.47
N LYS A 53 0.11 -13.52 9.58
CA LYS A 53 0.08 -12.06 9.40
C LYS A 53 0.06 -11.73 7.92
N PRO A 54 -1.09 -11.91 7.26
CA PRO A 54 -1.19 -11.54 5.85
C PRO A 54 -1.12 -10.03 5.68
N VAL A 55 -0.59 -9.60 4.54
CA VAL A 55 -0.49 -8.18 4.20
C VAL A 55 -1.16 -7.94 2.85
N ASP A 56 -1.52 -6.68 2.60
CA ASP A 56 -2.17 -6.33 1.34
C ASP A 56 -1.18 -6.38 0.17
N ILE A 57 0.06 -5.95 0.40
CA ILE A 57 1.11 -5.94 -0.62
C ILE A 57 2.29 -6.77 -0.11
N PRO A 58 2.42 -8.01 -0.54
CA PRO A 58 3.56 -8.85 -0.12
C PRO A 58 4.81 -8.51 -0.93
N LEU A 59 5.94 -8.37 -0.22
CA LEU A 59 7.25 -8.15 -0.81
C LEU A 59 8.10 -9.40 -0.54
N ALA A 60 8.19 -10.27 -1.52
CA ALA A 60 8.82 -11.57 -1.37
C ALA A 60 10.33 -11.51 -1.56
N GLY A 61 11.01 -12.51 -1.03
CA GLY A 61 12.43 -12.77 -1.36
C GLY A 61 13.44 -11.93 -0.58
N ASP A 62 13.01 -11.22 0.46
CA ASP A 62 13.92 -10.43 1.28
C ASP A 62 13.61 -10.66 2.76
N PRO A 63 14.44 -11.47 3.45
CA PRO A 63 14.19 -11.78 4.87
C PRO A 63 14.38 -10.59 5.80
N GLU A 64 15.00 -9.50 5.33
CA GLU A 64 15.16 -8.28 6.13
C GLU A 64 13.86 -7.51 6.24
N ILE A 65 12.89 -7.79 5.38
CA ILE A 65 11.58 -7.14 5.46
C ILE A 65 10.74 -7.83 6.52
N SER A 66 10.21 -7.06 7.45
CA SER A 66 9.34 -7.59 8.49
C SER A 66 8.02 -8.08 7.87
N ARG A 67 7.34 -9.00 8.55
CA ARG A 67 6.07 -9.53 8.06
C ARG A 67 5.08 -8.40 7.78
N ARG A 68 5.00 -7.41 8.68
CA ARG A 68 4.28 -6.17 8.44
C ARG A 68 5.29 -5.05 8.65
N HIS A 69 5.73 -4.41 7.57
CA HIS A 69 6.83 -3.47 7.63
C HIS A 69 6.38 -2.02 7.57
N VAL A 70 5.45 -1.71 6.65
CA VAL A 70 4.99 -0.34 6.43
C VAL A 70 3.48 -0.35 6.24
N THR A 71 2.82 0.64 6.82
CA THR A 71 1.41 0.93 6.53
C THR A 71 1.38 2.20 5.70
N LEU A 72 0.68 2.15 4.57
CA LEU A 72 0.51 3.30 3.68
C LEU A 72 -0.93 3.78 3.78
N LEU A 73 -1.09 5.08 4.04
CA LEU A 73 -2.40 5.69 4.25
C LEU A 73 -2.64 6.81 3.25
N ARG A 74 -3.88 6.97 2.85
CA ARG A 74 -4.33 8.10 2.07
C ARG A 74 -5.54 8.70 2.78
N ASP A 75 -5.46 10.00 3.12
CA ASP A 75 -6.56 10.63 3.83
C ASP A 75 -7.64 11.11 2.82
N PRO A 76 -8.80 11.59 3.32
CA PRO A 76 -9.86 12.05 2.41
C PRO A 76 -9.46 13.23 1.52
N ASN A 77 -8.44 13.97 1.89
CA ASN A 77 -7.97 15.11 1.11
C ASN A 77 -6.96 14.72 0.04
N GLY A 78 -6.62 13.42 -0.06
CA GLY A 78 -5.69 12.93 -1.05
C GLY A 78 -4.22 13.05 -0.64
N ASN A 79 -3.94 13.23 0.62
CA ASN A 79 -2.58 13.24 1.15
C ASN A 79 -2.17 11.83 1.55
N TYR A 80 -0.89 11.52 1.37
CA TYR A 80 -0.35 10.18 1.63
C TYR A 80 0.60 10.21 2.81
N PHE A 81 0.59 9.13 3.59
CA PHE A 81 1.44 8.99 4.78
C PHE A 81 1.91 7.55 4.88
N ILE A 82 3.10 7.36 5.47
CA ILE A 82 3.54 6.02 5.84
C ILE A 82 3.80 5.95 7.33
N ILE A 83 3.67 4.74 7.87
CA ILE A 83 4.08 4.42 9.23
C ILE A 83 5.00 3.21 9.13
N ASN A 84 6.25 3.36 9.56
CA ASN A 84 7.16 2.23 9.61
C ASN A 84 6.88 1.42 10.87
N GLU A 85 6.58 0.14 10.69
CA GLU A 85 6.31 -0.78 11.79
C GLU A 85 7.30 -1.92 11.83
N GLY A 86 8.26 -1.91 10.91
CA GLY A 86 9.22 -2.97 10.78
C GLY A 86 10.46 -2.78 11.66
N ARG A 87 11.25 -3.84 11.74
CA ARG A 87 12.49 -3.80 12.51
C ARG A 87 13.55 -2.98 11.82
N ASN A 88 13.61 -3.04 10.50
CA ASN A 88 14.57 -2.26 9.73
C ASN A 88 13.92 -0.96 9.26
N PRO A 89 14.71 0.10 9.04
CA PRO A 89 14.12 1.39 8.66
C PRO A 89 13.47 1.38 7.30
N ALA A 90 12.48 2.26 7.13
CA ALA A 90 11.95 2.64 5.84
C ALA A 90 12.44 4.04 5.54
N MET A 91 12.89 4.28 4.31
CA MET A 91 13.45 5.58 3.91
C MET A 91 12.50 6.26 2.95
N ILE A 92 12.14 7.51 3.26
CA ILE A 92 11.38 8.35 2.35
C ILE A 92 12.39 9.29 1.71
N ASN A 93 12.73 9.01 0.45
CA ASN A 93 13.85 9.67 -0.20
C ASN A 93 15.11 9.40 0.65
N ASN A 94 15.71 10.41 1.24
CA ASN A 94 16.88 10.23 2.10
C ASN A 94 16.56 10.38 3.58
N TYR A 95 15.29 10.39 3.94
CA TYR A 95 14.85 10.59 5.32
C TYR A 95 14.42 9.26 5.92
N GLU A 96 15.04 8.91 7.04
CA GLU A 96 14.65 7.68 7.74
C GLU A 96 13.37 7.92 8.55
N ALA A 97 12.33 7.13 8.25
CA ALA A 97 11.06 7.25 8.94
C ALA A 97 11.17 6.64 10.33
N PRO A 98 10.95 7.41 11.40
CA PRO A 98 10.96 6.85 12.75
C PRO A 98 9.83 5.82 12.91
N VAL A 99 10.12 4.75 13.66
CA VAL A 99 9.15 3.69 13.87
C VAL A 99 7.92 4.23 14.60
N GLY A 100 6.75 3.90 14.09
CA GLY A 100 5.48 4.24 14.73
C GLY A 100 4.97 5.64 14.45
N GLN A 101 5.74 6.48 13.74
CA GLN A 101 5.30 7.84 13.42
C GLN A 101 4.72 7.90 12.01
N ARG A 102 3.65 8.68 11.88
CA ARG A 102 3.03 8.93 10.58
C ARG A 102 3.80 10.04 9.87
N ILE A 103 4.39 9.70 8.74
CA ILE A 103 5.24 10.61 7.98
C ILE A 103 4.60 10.87 6.63
N SER A 104 4.49 12.14 6.26
CA SER A 104 3.91 12.56 4.98
C SER A 104 4.80 12.14 3.82
N VAL A 105 4.18 11.66 2.75
CA VAL A 105 4.88 11.22 1.54
C VAL A 105 4.22 11.87 0.33
N SER A 106 5.00 12.54 -0.50
CA SER A 106 4.49 13.09 -1.75
C SER A 106 4.50 12.02 -2.84
N PRO A 107 3.53 12.04 -3.77
CA PRO A 107 3.53 11.11 -4.89
C PRO A 107 4.83 11.20 -5.68
N GLY A 108 5.32 10.04 -6.13
CA GLY A 108 6.55 9.95 -6.90
C GLY A 108 7.82 9.88 -6.08
N VAL A 109 7.76 10.22 -4.79
CA VAL A 109 8.92 10.13 -3.91
C VAL A 109 9.21 8.66 -3.60
N PRO A 110 10.47 8.21 -3.73
CA PRO A 110 10.78 6.81 -3.45
C PRO A 110 10.68 6.49 -1.97
N ILE A 111 10.05 5.36 -1.68
CA ILE A 111 9.96 4.82 -0.33
C ILE A 111 10.73 3.50 -0.34
N ALA A 112 11.90 3.49 0.31
CA ALA A 112 12.76 2.30 0.32
C ALA A 112 12.41 1.43 1.52
N VAL A 113 12.12 0.16 1.23
CA VAL A 113 11.84 -0.86 2.25
C VAL A 113 12.81 -2.00 1.96
N CYS A 114 13.95 -1.98 2.60
CA CYS A 114 15.05 -2.94 2.37
C CYS A 114 15.41 -2.96 0.88
N SER A 115 15.31 -4.10 0.21
CA SER A 115 15.68 -4.21 -1.21
C SER A 115 14.61 -3.69 -2.16
N TYR A 116 13.44 -3.31 -1.65
CA TYR A 116 12.35 -2.81 -2.48
C TYR A 116 12.24 -1.29 -2.42
N LEU A 117 11.68 -0.73 -3.48
CA LEU A 117 11.41 0.70 -3.57
C LEU A 117 10.00 0.90 -4.09
N LEU A 118 9.24 1.73 -3.41
CA LEU A 118 7.83 1.96 -3.71
C LEU A 118 7.62 3.40 -4.14
N ARG A 119 6.72 3.62 -5.10
CA ARG A 119 6.33 4.97 -5.53
C ARG A 119 4.83 5.03 -5.70
N ILE A 120 4.24 6.12 -5.22
CA ILE A 120 2.82 6.36 -5.37
C ILE A 120 2.57 7.07 -6.68
N GLN A 121 1.67 6.51 -7.51
CA GLN A 121 1.19 7.19 -8.72
C GLN A 121 -0.24 7.62 -8.45
N PRO A 122 -0.48 8.92 -8.31
CA PRO A 122 -1.85 9.36 -8.05
C PRO A 122 -2.71 9.13 -9.28
N LYS A 123 -4.00 9.00 -9.03
CA LYS A 123 -4.97 8.90 -10.10
C LYS A 123 -5.08 10.27 -10.76
N SER A 124 -4.90 10.30 -12.07
CA SER A 124 -4.95 11.55 -12.81
C SER A 124 -6.37 11.89 -13.27
#